data_21b21ba47b6f2e28f59d1d3c5610ff0b
#
_entry.id   21b21ba47b6f2e28f59d1d3c5610ff0b
#
_cell.length_a   1.000
_cell.length_b   1.000
_cell.length_c   1.000
_cell.angle_alpha   90.00
_cell.angle_beta   90.00
_cell.angle_gamma   90.00
#
_symmetry.space_group_name_H-M   'P 1'
#
loop_
_entity.id
_entity.type
_entity.pdbx_description
1 polymer ?
#
loop_
_entity_poly.entity_id
_entity_poly.type
_entity_poly.pdbx_seq_one_letter_code
_entity_poly.pdbx_strand_id
1 'polypeptide(L)'
;AEEADDLREGLSVYLNFEDALTTNSASQSAQKVEVQGSGVTRKESEGISGSAAYFDGTSASSLKLPDAVNAARDDVTLMAWIKCDDDMFGGSTDKKYLFQQTGAGRSILYLDSNMKLGTYVTASDVLSKSPVAGGKWVHVAFTSSHTAKKAQFYINGKLVNENTLDGSYVDALTDLLIGNHKNATEKTGFKGYMDEVRYYKKVMTPAQIQSIYEVYSENAVTNIDITVDTSKEVREISKAMFGINHRYHNNAYSSWNASEKKVEAKFNEYVKEAHFGSVRYPG
;
A
#
# COMPACT_ATOMS: atom_id res chain seq x y z
N ALA A 1 -6.36 4.43 -14.43
CA ALA A 1 -6.74 3.28 -15.25
C ALA A 1 -8.04 2.72 -14.70
N GLU A 2 -8.99 2.39 -15.57
CA GLU A 2 -10.25 1.77 -15.15
C GLU A 2 -9.96 0.32 -14.76
N GLU A 3 -10.37 -0.07 -13.56
CA GLU A 3 -10.14 -1.41 -13.03
C GLU A 3 -11.01 -2.43 -13.79
N ALA A 4 -10.45 -3.56 -14.17
CA ALA A 4 -11.17 -4.60 -14.89
C ALA A 4 -12.35 -5.15 -14.09
N ASP A 5 -13.46 -5.49 -14.74
CA ASP A 5 -14.71 -5.93 -14.09
C ASP A 5 -14.53 -7.18 -13.21
N ASP A 6 -13.63 -8.08 -13.59
CA ASP A 6 -13.33 -9.30 -12.82
C ASP A 6 -12.67 -9.01 -11.46
N LEU A 7 -12.02 -7.85 -11.32
CA LEU A 7 -11.42 -7.38 -10.05
C LEU A 7 -12.45 -6.75 -9.11
N ARG A 8 -13.66 -6.46 -9.59
CA ARG A 8 -14.76 -5.93 -8.77
C ARG A 8 -15.74 -7.01 -8.30
N GLU A 9 -15.69 -8.20 -8.89
CA GLU A 9 -16.55 -9.30 -8.50
C GLU A 9 -16.30 -9.73 -7.05
N GLY A 10 -17.38 -9.77 -6.24
CA GLY A 10 -17.31 -10.10 -4.81
C GLY A 10 -16.76 -8.99 -3.91
N LEU A 11 -16.47 -7.82 -4.45
CA LEU A 11 -16.03 -6.65 -3.70
C LEU A 11 -17.18 -6.11 -2.84
N SER A 12 -17.10 -6.29 -1.53
CA SER A 12 -18.09 -5.83 -0.56
C SER A 12 -17.76 -4.46 0.03
N VAL A 13 -16.47 -4.17 0.16
CA VAL A 13 -15.98 -2.90 0.71
C VAL A 13 -14.81 -2.39 -0.12
N TYR A 14 -14.86 -1.12 -0.46
CA TYR A 14 -13.77 -0.39 -1.07
C TYR A 14 -13.69 1.03 -0.49
N LEU A 15 -12.67 1.28 0.31
CA LEU A 15 -12.42 2.57 0.94
C LEU A 15 -11.15 3.16 0.33
N ASN A 16 -11.32 4.10 -0.57
CA ASN A 16 -10.24 4.87 -1.21
C ASN A 16 -10.04 6.25 -0.58
N PHE A 17 -10.88 6.62 0.38
CA PHE A 17 -10.81 7.86 1.17
C PHE A 17 -10.79 9.18 0.37
N GLU A 18 -11.13 9.16 -0.91
CA GLU A 18 -11.11 10.38 -1.75
C GLU A 18 -12.16 11.39 -1.32
N ASP A 19 -13.34 10.92 -0.95
CA ASP A 19 -14.45 11.79 -0.51
C ASP A 19 -14.49 11.92 1.02
N ALA A 20 -14.68 10.80 1.72
CA ALA A 20 -14.80 10.76 3.18
C ALA A 20 -14.33 9.42 3.75
N LEU A 21 -14.04 9.38 5.06
CA LEU A 21 -13.69 8.13 5.78
C LEU A 21 -14.78 7.05 5.69
N THR A 22 -16.02 7.46 5.47
CA THR A 22 -17.19 6.59 5.49
C THR A 22 -17.74 6.26 4.11
N THR A 23 -17.13 6.76 3.04
CA THR A 23 -17.56 6.46 1.66
C THR A 23 -17.08 5.05 1.29
N ASN A 24 -18.03 4.14 1.08
CA ASN A 24 -17.76 2.84 0.48
C ASN A 24 -17.99 2.92 -1.03
N SER A 25 -16.92 2.85 -1.79
CA SER A 25 -16.93 2.96 -3.26
C SER A 25 -17.17 1.63 -3.99
N ALA A 26 -17.46 0.54 -3.27
CA ALA A 26 -17.86 -0.73 -3.88
C ALA A 26 -19.25 -0.60 -4.50
N SER A 27 -19.33 -0.66 -5.83
CA SER A 27 -20.50 -0.30 -6.63
C SER A 27 -21.78 -1.11 -6.36
N GLN A 28 -21.66 -2.28 -5.71
CA GLN A 28 -22.78 -3.17 -5.43
C GLN A 28 -23.01 -3.40 -3.93
N SER A 29 -22.34 -2.66 -3.06
CA SER A 29 -22.42 -2.85 -1.62
C SER A 29 -23.10 -1.67 -0.94
N ALA A 30 -24.16 -1.97 -0.16
CA ALA A 30 -24.75 -1.03 0.78
C ALA A 30 -24.07 -1.06 2.15
N GLN A 31 -22.87 -1.68 2.27
CA GLN A 31 -22.16 -1.82 3.54
C GLN A 31 -21.81 -0.44 4.12
N LYS A 32 -22.40 -0.14 5.28
CA LYS A 32 -22.18 1.11 5.99
C LYS A 32 -20.79 1.11 6.64
N VAL A 33 -20.16 2.26 6.67
CA VAL A 33 -18.91 2.50 7.40
C VAL A 33 -19.16 3.54 8.49
N GLU A 34 -18.68 3.27 9.69
CA GLU A 34 -18.79 4.14 10.84
C GLU A 34 -17.40 4.47 11.41
N VAL A 35 -17.17 5.73 11.74
CA VAL A 35 -15.94 6.12 12.45
C VAL A 35 -16.16 5.88 13.95
N GLN A 36 -15.24 5.15 14.57
CA GLN A 36 -15.26 4.87 16.01
C GLN A 36 -14.24 5.77 16.72
N GLY A 37 -14.75 6.73 17.49
CA GLY A 37 -13.93 7.70 18.21
C GLY A 37 -13.37 8.81 17.32
N SER A 38 -12.26 9.42 17.74
CA SER A 38 -11.64 10.57 17.08
C SER A 38 -10.24 10.32 16.52
N GLY A 39 -9.73 9.10 16.65
CA GLY A 39 -8.36 8.76 16.31
C GLY A 39 -8.13 8.42 14.82
N VAL A 40 -9.18 8.49 13.99
CA VAL A 40 -9.06 8.32 12.54
C VAL A 40 -9.34 9.63 11.84
N THR A 41 -8.41 10.11 11.03
CA THR A 41 -8.54 11.36 10.27
C THR A 41 -8.24 11.13 8.80
N ARG A 42 -9.01 11.78 7.92
CA ARG A 42 -8.69 11.84 6.49
C ARG A 42 -7.55 12.82 6.27
N LYS A 43 -6.57 12.41 5.48
CA LYS A 43 -5.41 13.22 5.09
C LYS A 43 -5.39 13.37 3.58
N GLU A 44 -5.53 14.59 3.11
CA GLU A 44 -5.50 14.93 1.69
C GLU A 44 -4.07 14.86 1.15
N SER A 45 -3.91 14.31 -0.04
CA SER A 45 -2.60 14.17 -0.73
C SER A 45 -1.54 13.35 0.03
N GLU A 46 -1.95 12.56 1.01
CA GLU A 46 -1.07 11.68 1.80
C GLU A 46 -1.28 10.20 1.47
N GLY A 47 -2.19 9.88 0.53
CA GLY A 47 -2.50 8.53 0.09
C GLY A 47 -1.43 7.94 -0.82
N ILE A 48 -1.53 6.62 -1.05
CA ILE A 48 -0.83 5.99 -2.18
C ILE A 48 -1.38 6.55 -3.49
N SER A 49 -2.65 6.96 -3.47
CA SER A 49 -3.32 7.72 -4.52
C SER A 49 -4.23 8.75 -3.85
N GLY A 50 -4.01 10.04 -4.09
CA GLY A 50 -4.86 11.09 -3.52
C GLY A 50 -4.86 11.12 -1.99
N SER A 51 -5.98 10.81 -1.36
CA SER A 51 -6.18 10.89 0.09
C SER A 51 -6.05 9.54 0.79
N ALA A 52 -5.76 9.56 2.08
CA ALA A 52 -5.70 8.36 2.92
C ALA A 52 -6.39 8.55 4.27
N ALA A 53 -6.68 7.47 4.97
CA ALA A 53 -7.02 7.48 6.38
C ALA A 53 -5.76 7.35 7.24
N TYR A 54 -5.55 8.29 8.14
CA TYR A 54 -4.52 8.22 9.18
C TYR A 54 -5.15 7.73 10.48
N PHE A 55 -4.57 6.72 11.07
CA PHE A 55 -4.91 6.13 12.37
C PHE A 55 -3.83 6.54 13.37
N ASP A 56 -4.22 7.14 14.49
CA ASP A 56 -3.30 7.63 15.52
C ASP A 56 -2.83 6.55 16.51
N GLY A 57 -3.36 5.32 16.38
CA GLY A 57 -3.01 4.19 17.22
C GLY A 57 -3.65 4.16 18.61
N THR A 58 -4.46 5.15 18.96
CA THR A 58 -5.16 5.20 20.25
C THR A 58 -6.32 4.20 20.33
N SER A 59 -6.89 4.03 21.51
CA SER A 59 -8.09 3.21 21.71
C SER A 59 -9.33 3.72 20.95
N ALA A 60 -9.33 4.99 20.54
CA ALA A 60 -10.40 5.64 19.78
C ALA A 60 -10.14 5.66 18.27
N SER A 61 -9.27 4.79 17.76
CA SER A 61 -8.79 4.81 16.36
C SER A 61 -9.23 3.57 15.60
N SER A 62 -10.48 3.57 15.09
CA SER A 62 -10.94 2.51 14.18
C SER A 62 -12.09 2.95 13.27
N LEU A 63 -12.25 2.23 12.15
CA LEU A 63 -13.46 2.22 11.34
C LEU A 63 -14.22 0.93 11.62
N LYS A 64 -15.56 0.98 11.57
CA LYS A 64 -16.43 -0.15 11.82
C LYS A 64 -17.38 -0.35 10.65
N LEU A 65 -17.50 -1.59 10.22
CA LEU A 65 -18.48 -2.05 9.26
C LEU A 65 -19.43 -3.04 9.96
N PRO A 66 -20.66 -2.62 10.29
CA PRO A 66 -21.62 -3.48 10.99
C PRO A 66 -21.98 -4.71 10.16
N ASP A 67 -22.07 -5.87 10.81
CA ASP A 67 -22.49 -7.14 10.22
C ASP A 67 -21.82 -7.46 8.87
N ALA A 68 -20.51 -7.16 8.74
CA ALA A 68 -19.82 -7.24 7.47
C ALA A 68 -19.24 -8.62 7.17
N VAL A 69 -18.88 -9.40 8.19
CA VAL A 69 -18.09 -10.63 8.01
C VAL A 69 -18.62 -11.81 8.78
N ASN A 70 -18.66 -12.98 8.12
CA ASN A 70 -18.80 -14.28 8.75
C ASN A 70 -17.69 -15.21 8.25
N ALA A 71 -16.58 -15.26 8.94
CA ALA A 71 -15.39 -16.02 8.53
C ALA A 71 -15.60 -17.55 8.54
N ALA A 72 -16.70 -18.07 9.10
CA ALA A 72 -17.02 -19.50 9.07
C ALA A 72 -17.78 -19.92 7.80
N ARG A 73 -18.39 -18.97 7.11
CA ARG A 73 -19.16 -19.22 5.89
C ARG A 73 -18.57 -18.59 4.65
N ASP A 74 -17.87 -17.48 4.84
CA ASP A 74 -17.35 -16.68 3.75
C ASP A 74 -15.88 -17.01 3.53
N ASP A 75 -15.52 -17.33 2.31
CA ASP A 75 -14.14 -17.15 1.85
C ASP A 75 -13.87 -15.65 1.80
N VAL A 76 -12.69 -15.23 2.24
CA VAL A 76 -12.37 -13.81 2.35
C VAL A 76 -11.05 -13.44 1.69
N THR A 77 -11.03 -12.26 1.09
CA THR A 77 -9.79 -11.56 0.73
C THR A 77 -9.86 -10.16 1.30
N LEU A 78 -8.85 -9.81 2.08
CA LEU A 78 -8.66 -8.47 2.63
C LEU A 78 -7.36 -7.90 2.10
N MET A 79 -7.35 -6.64 1.71
CA MET A 79 -6.14 -5.97 1.27
C MET A 79 -6.21 -4.48 1.56
N ALA A 80 -5.05 -3.89 1.70
CA ALA A 80 -4.86 -2.46 1.85
C ALA A 80 -3.45 -2.06 1.45
N TRP A 81 -3.28 -0.82 1.04
CA TRP A 81 -2.01 -0.16 1.15
C TRP A 81 -1.86 0.40 2.56
N ILE A 82 -0.74 0.14 3.20
CA ILE A 82 -0.43 0.61 4.55
C ILE A 82 0.94 1.30 4.58
N LYS A 83 1.05 2.33 5.39
CA LYS A 83 2.32 3.00 5.71
C LYS A 83 2.38 3.14 7.22
N CYS A 84 3.13 2.23 7.85
CA CYS A 84 3.27 2.18 9.31
C CYS A 84 4.17 3.32 9.78
N ASP A 85 3.77 4.00 10.85
CA ASP A 85 4.65 4.95 11.53
C ASP A 85 5.82 4.20 12.20
N ASP A 86 7.00 4.79 12.22
CA ASP A 86 8.21 4.17 12.78
C ASP A 86 8.08 3.86 14.28
N ASP A 87 7.25 4.64 14.99
CA ASP A 87 6.98 4.45 16.42
C ASP A 87 5.72 3.66 16.72
N MET A 88 5.11 3.00 15.72
CA MET A 88 3.82 2.30 15.85
C MET A 88 3.79 1.32 17.04
N PHE A 89 4.87 0.63 17.32
CA PHE A 89 4.95 -0.30 18.44
C PHE A 89 5.37 0.39 19.75
N GLY A 90 6.13 1.50 19.71
CA GLY A 90 6.54 2.25 20.89
C GLY A 90 7.20 1.38 21.99
N GLY A 91 7.90 0.31 21.59
CA GLY A 91 8.46 -0.70 22.50
C GLY A 91 7.45 -1.76 22.99
N SER A 92 6.19 -1.72 22.57
CA SER A 92 5.19 -2.75 22.86
C SER A 92 5.40 -4.00 22.00
N THR A 93 5.09 -5.15 22.54
CA THR A 93 5.02 -6.42 21.80
C THR A 93 3.58 -6.80 21.42
N ASP A 94 2.60 -5.94 21.74
CA ASP A 94 1.21 -6.18 21.42
C ASP A 94 0.98 -6.10 19.89
N LYS A 95 0.03 -6.92 19.43
CA LYS A 95 -0.37 -6.94 18.01
C LYS A 95 -1.02 -5.62 17.61
N LYS A 96 -0.76 -5.16 16.40
CA LYS A 96 -1.42 -4.01 15.77
C LYS A 96 -2.43 -4.50 14.75
N TYR A 97 -3.70 -4.20 14.96
CA TYR A 97 -4.78 -4.81 14.20
C TYR A 97 -5.13 -4.01 12.96
N LEU A 98 -5.04 -4.66 11.79
CA LEU A 98 -5.49 -4.12 10.51
C LEU A 98 -6.96 -4.43 10.31
N PHE A 99 -7.36 -5.70 10.50
CA PHE A 99 -8.74 -6.16 10.34
C PHE A 99 -9.11 -7.12 11.49
N GLN A 100 -10.17 -6.80 12.20
CA GLN A 100 -10.64 -7.52 13.38
C GLN A 100 -12.13 -7.86 13.27
N GLN A 101 -12.47 -9.12 13.49
CA GLN A 101 -13.85 -9.57 13.68
C GLN A 101 -14.28 -9.38 15.14
N THR A 102 -15.44 -8.76 15.41
CA THR A 102 -15.78 -8.35 16.78
C THR A 102 -16.34 -9.47 17.66
N GLY A 103 -17.33 -10.22 17.18
CA GLY A 103 -18.12 -11.12 18.02
C GLY A 103 -17.35 -12.28 18.62
N ALA A 104 -16.46 -12.87 17.86
CA ALA A 104 -15.84 -14.16 18.18
C ALA A 104 -14.43 -14.07 18.76
N GLY A 105 -13.89 -12.88 18.95
CA GLY A 105 -12.51 -12.70 19.40
C GLY A 105 -11.47 -13.17 18.38
N ARG A 106 -11.84 -13.20 17.12
CA ARG A 106 -10.96 -13.64 16.04
C ARG A 106 -10.33 -12.44 15.35
N SER A 107 -9.03 -12.48 15.13
CA SER A 107 -8.28 -11.45 14.40
C SER A 107 -8.06 -11.94 12.98
N ILE A 108 -8.58 -11.20 12.00
CA ILE A 108 -8.46 -11.64 10.62
C ILE A 108 -7.06 -11.31 10.10
N LEU A 109 -6.59 -10.07 10.34
CA LEU A 109 -5.25 -9.65 9.95
C LEU A 109 -4.67 -8.65 10.94
N TYR A 110 -3.45 -8.89 11.38
CA TYR A 110 -2.69 -8.00 12.28
C TYR A 110 -1.20 -7.99 11.91
N LEU A 111 -0.45 -7.07 12.49
CA LEU A 111 1.01 -7.04 12.52
C LEU A 111 1.50 -7.43 13.91
N ASP A 112 2.48 -8.32 13.98
CA ASP A 112 3.23 -8.58 15.22
C ASP A 112 4.39 -7.58 15.41
N SER A 113 5.04 -7.59 16.55
CA SER A 113 6.16 -6.68 16.86
C SER A 113 7.40 -6.87 15.98
N ASN A 114 7.48 -7.92 15.20
CA ASN A 114 8.49 -8.14 14.17
C ASN A 114 8.02 -7.72 12.78
N MET A 115 6.94 -6.93 12.71
CA MET A 115 6.31 -6.47 11.46
C MET A 115 5.82 -7.60 10.56
N LYS A 116 5.55 -8.80 11.09
CA LYS A 116 4.98 -9.90 10.32
C LYS A 116 3.46 -9.81 10.31
N LEU A 117 2.87 -10.06 9.14
CA LEU A 117 1.43 -10.25 9.04
C LEU A 117 1.02 -11.52 9.79
N GLY A 118 -0.06 -11.46 10.51
CA GLY A 118 -0.58 -12.59 11.25
C GLY A 118 -2.11 -12.69 11.19
N THR A 119 -2.61 -13.89 11.36
CA THR A 119 -4.03 -14.19 11.53
C THR A 119 -4.29 -15.06 12.75
N TYR A 120 -5.48 -14.90 13.33
CA TYR A 120 -5.98 -15.74 14.43
C TYR A 120 -7.40 -16.19 14.13
N VAL A 121 -7.73 -16.42 12.86
CA VAL A 121 -9.08 -16.70 12.40
C VAL A 121 -9.65 -18.02 12.91
N THR A 122 -8.79 -19.01 13.23
CA THR A 122 -9.16 -20.32 13.77
C THR A 122 -8.69 -20.57 15.21
N ALA A 123 -8.42 -19.52 16.00
CA ALA A 123 -7.87 -19.57 17.35
C ALA A 123 -6.43 -20.12 17.46
N SER A 124 -5.70 -20.09 16.35
CA SER A 124 -4.28 -20.37 16.31
C SER A 124 -3.57 -19.25 15.57
N ASP A 125 -2.47 -18.75 16.12
CA ASP A 125 -1.67 -17.74 15.45
C ASP A 125 -0.92 -18.34 14.26
N VAL A 126 -1.09 -17.72 13.12
CA VAL A 126 -0.36 -18.04 11.89
C VAL A 126 0.29 -16.76 11.38
N LEU A 127 1.60 -16.81 11.15
CA LEU A 127 2.38 -15.64 10.76
C LEU A 127 2.97 -15.78 9.35
N SER A 128 3.14 -14.64 8.69
CA SER A 128 3.88 -14.56 7.43
C SER A 128 5.37 -14.85 7.66
N LYS A 129 6.04 -15.36 6.63
CA LYS A 129 7.49 -15.61 6.68
C LYS A 129 8.30 -14.32 6.63
N SER A 130 7.82 -13.35 5.84
CA SER A 130 8.50 -12.07 5.62
C SER A 130 7.83 -10.95 6.38
N PRO A 131 8.58 -9.98 6.91
CA PRO A 131 8.03 -8.78 7.52
C PRO A 131 7.58 -7.76 6.46
N VAL A 132 6.70 -6.86 6.90
CA VAL A 132 6.31 -5.64 6.18
C VAL A 132 7.34 -4.56 6.47
N ALA A 133 7.69 -3.73 5.48
CA ALA A 133 8.59 -2.61 5.70
C ALA A 133 7.86 -1.44 6.41
N GLY A 134 8.49 -0.84 7.41
CA GLY A 134 8.00 0.40 8.06
C GLY A 134 8.30 1.66 7.24
N GLY A 135 7.63 2.76 7.56
CA GLY A 135 7.92 4.11 7.06
C GLY A 135 7.60 4.36 5.58
N LYS A 136 7.13 3.38 4.83
CA LYS A 136 6.78 3.50 3.41
C LYS A 136 5.51 2.74 3.06
N TRP A 137 4.91 3.09 1.93
CA TRP A 137 3.74 2.39 1.43
C TRP A 137 4.05 0.96 1.03
N VAL A 138 3.29 0.02 1.57
CA VAL A 138 3.37 -1.41 1.28
C VAL A 138 1.97 -1.94 1.06
N HIS A 139 1.77 -2.65 -0.03
CA HIS A 139 0.53 -3.38 -0.25
C HIS A 139 0.55 -4.68 0.54
N VAL A 140 -0.46 -4.91 1.35
CA VAL A 140 -0.67 -6.14 2.09
C VAL A 140 -1.99 -6.77 1.68
N ALA A 141 -1.99 -8.09 1.49
CA ALA A 141 -3.21 -8.83 1.26
C ALA A 141 -3.20 -10.16 2.03
N PHE A 142 -4.38 -10.58 2.39
CA PHE A 142 -4.64 -11.82 3.09
C PHE A 142 -5.84 -12.52 2.46
N THR A 143 -5.71 -13.80 2.19
CA THR A 143 -6.84 -14.65 1.81
C THR A 143 -7.03 -15.75 2.84
N SER A 144 -8.30 -16.05 3.13
CA SER A 144 -8.67 -17.20 3.96
C SER A 144 -9.80 -17.96 3.27
N SER A 145 -9.56 -19.23 3.00
CA SER A 145 -10.59 -20.15 2.55
C SER A 145 -11.02 -21.04 3.70
N HIS A 146 -12.25 -20.91 4.09
CA HIS A 146 -12.89 -21.77 5.07
C HIS A 146 -12.96 -23.24 4.57
N THR A 147 -13.34 -23.44 3.29
CA THR A 147 -13.47 -24.78 2.70
C THR A 147 -12.11 -25.45 2.50
N ALA A 148 -11.14 -24.72 1.95
CA ALA A 148 -9.79 -25.26 1.73
C ALA A 148 -8.93 -25.29 2.98
N LYS A 149 -9.36 -24.68 4.10
CA LYS A 149 -8.61 -24.51 5.35
C LYS A 149 -7.22 -23.93 5.11
N LYS A 150 -7.17 -22.86 4.30
CA LYS A 150 -5.91 -22.23 3.88
C LYS A 150 -5.93 -20.74 4.17
N ALA A 151 -4.77 -20.25 4.61
CA ALA A 151 -4.46 -18.83 4.71
C ALA A 151 -3.25 -18.50 3.84
N GLN A 152 -3.34 -17.42 3.09
CA GLN A 152 -2.24 -16.94 2.26
C GLN A 152 -1.97 -15.47 2.58
N PHE A 153 -0.68 -15.12 2.70
CA PHE A 153 -0.24 -13.76 2.94
C PHE A 153 0.52 -13.24 1.72
N TYR A 154 0.22 -12.00 1.36
CA TYR A 154 0.84 -11.32 0.23
C TYR A 154 1.44 -10.00 0.70
N ILE A 155 2.62 -9.69 0.20
CA ILE A 155 3.29 -8.40 0.38
C ILE A 155 3.70 -7.89 -1.00
N ASN A 156 3.31 -6.66 -1.34
CA ASN A 156 3.55 -6.05 -2.63
C ASN A 156 3.15 -6.97 -3.80
N GLY A 157 1.91 -7.46 -3.75
CA GLY A 157 1.32 -8.33 -4.76
C GLY A 157 1.85 -9.77 -4.79
N LYS A 158 2.92 -10.09 -4.08
CA LYS A 158 3.59 -11.40 -4.11
C LYS A 158 3.18 -12.28 -2.94
N LEU A 159 2.84 -13.53 -3.21
CA LEU A 159 2.62 -14.55 -2.19
C LEU A 159 3.91 -14.77 -1.38
N VAL A 160 3.87 -14.48 -0.08
CA VAL A 160 5.02 -14.70 0.82
C VAL A 160 4.98 -16.04 1.52
N ASN A 161 3.79 -16.54 1.82
CA ASN A 161 3.58 -17.92 2.24
C ASN A 161 2.10 -18.32 2.27
N GLU A 162 1.88 -19.62 2.24
CA GLU A 162 0.61 -20.29 2.46
C GLU A 162 0.71 -21.15 3.72
N ASN A 163 -0.35 -21.19 4.53
CA ASN A 163 -0.45 -21.98 5.73
C ASN A 163 -1.77 -22.73 5.77
N THR A 164 -1.76 -23.92 6.37
CA THR A 164 -2.97 -24.64 6.73
C THR A 164 -3.57 -24.02 7.99
N LEU A 165 -4.88 -23.85 8.01
CA LEU A 165 -5.62 -23.37 9.16
C LEU A 165 -6.19 -24.57 9.93
N ASP A 166 -5.60 -24.86 11.07
CA ASP A 166 -6.11 -25.85 12.02
C ASP A 166 -7.03 -25.17 13.03
N GLY A 167 -8.10 -25.88 13.40
CA GLY A 167 -9.08 -25.37 14.35
C GLY A 167 -10.41 -24.99 13.69
N SER A 168 -11.30 -24.39 14.47
CA SER A 168 -12.67 -24.07 14.06
C SER A 168 -12.85 -22.57 13.86
N TYR A 169 -13.50 -22.24 12.77
CA TYR A 169 -14.06 -20.90 12.60
C TYR A 169 -15.28 -20.70 13.51
N VAL A 170 -15.56 -19.46 13.87
CA VAL A 170 -16.78 -19.14 14.60
C VAL A 170 -17.84 -18.68 13.61
N ASP A 171 -18.93 -19.44 13.57
CA ASP A 171 -20.10 -19.13 12.73
C ASP A 171 -20.94 -18.03 13.40
N ALA A 172 -20.60 -16.81 13.13
CA ALA A 172 -21.35 -15.64 13.56
C ALA A 172 -21.12 -14.49 12.57
N LEU A 173 -22.20 -13.87 12.14
CA LEU A 173 -22.14 -12.59 11.45
C LEU A 173 -21.73 -11.52 12.47
N THR A 174 -20.68 -10.80 12.19
CA THR A 174 -20.09 -9.84 13.12
C THR A 174 -19.62 -8.57 12.40
N ASP A 175 -19.39 -7.54 13.20
CA ASP A 175 -18.77 -6.33 12.68
C ASP A 175 -17.32 -6.60 12.27
N LEU A 176 -16.87 -5.91 11.25
CA LEU A 176 -15.47 -5.80 10.86
C LEU A 176 -14.94 -4.45 11.36
N LEU A 177 -13.92 -4.49 12.19
CA LEU A 177 -13.15 -3.31 12.58
C LEU A 177 -11.90 -3.20 11.72
N ILE A 178 -11.55 -1.98 11.35
CA ILE A 178 -10.31 -1.63 10.64
C ILE A 178 -9.50 -0.73 11.54
N GLY A 179 -8.24 -1.06 11.77
CA GLY A 179 -7.28 -0.25 12.51
C GLY A 179 -7.19 -0.54 14.01
N ASN A 180 -8.09 -1.35 14.61
CA ASN A 180 -7.97 -1.67 16.03
C ASN A 180 -8.61 -3.02 16.42
N HIS A 181 -8.39 -3.43 17.65
CA HIS A 181 -9.00 -4.61 18.29
C HIS A 181 -10.40 -4.27 18.83
N LYS A 182 -11.26 -5.27 18.94
CA LYS A 182 -12.60 -5.12 19.53
C LYS A 182 -12.60 -4.62 20.99
N ASN A 183 -11.54 -4.96 21.73
CA ASN A 183 -11.27 -4.45 23.07
C ASN A 183 -10.11 -3.44 22.96
N ALA A 184 -10.35 -2.37 22.24
CA ALA A 184 -9.34 -1.39 21.90
C ALA A 184 -8.62 -0.85 23.14
N THR A 185 -7.30 -0.80 23.06
CA THR A 185 -6.41 -0.20 24.04
C THR A 185 -5.40 0.68 23.31
N GLU A 186 -4.68 1.53 24.05
CA GLU A 186 -3.58 2.33 23.51
C GLU A 186 -2.44 1.48 22.89
N LYS A 187 -2.45 0.17 23.12
CA LYS A 187 -1.41 -0.74 22.62
C LYS A 187 -1.82 -1.55 21.40
N THR A 188 -3.10 -1.59 21.06
CA THR A 188 -3.63 -2.46 20.00
C THR A 188 -3.94 -1.74 18.70
N GLY A 189 -4.06 -0.41 18.73
CA GLY A 189 -4.33 0.39 17.55
C GLY A 189 -3.20 0.35 16.53
N PHE A 190 -3.56 0.22 15.27
CA PHE A 190 -2.65 0.51 14.17
C PHE A 190 -2.32 2.00 14.17
N LYS A 191 -1.05 2.36 13.99
CA LYS A 191 -0.61 3.73 13.86
C LYS A 191 0.06 3.92 12.52
N GLY A 192 -0.50 4.84 11.73
CA GLY A 192 -0.04 5.09 10.36
C GLY A 192 -1.19 5.32 9.39
N TYR A 193 -0.89 5.23 8.12
CA TYR A 193 -1.84 5.47 7.03
C TYR A 193 -2.34 4.16 6.44
N MET A 194 -3.63 4.15 6.07
CA MET A 194 -4.24 3.12 5.22
C MET A 194 -4.90 3.78 4.02
N ASP A 195 -4.80 3.12 2.88
CA ASP A 195 -5.45 3.53 1.64
C ASP A 195 -5.83 2.31 0.80
N GLU A 196 -6.75 2.49 -0.15
CA GLU A 196 -7.17 1.42 -1.06
C GLU A 196 -7.62 0.15 -0.32
N VAL A 197 -8.34 0.31 0.78
CA VAL A 197 -8.79 -0.79 1.63
C VAL A 197 -9.91 -1.55 0.94
N ARG A 198 -9.74 -2.86 0.76
CA ARG A 198 -10.70 -3.71 0.07
C ARG A 198 -11.03 -4.97 0.85
N TYR A 199 -12.31 -5.35 0.83
CA TYR A 199 -12.81 -6.62 1.34
C TYR A 199 -13.65 -7.32 0.29
N TYR A 200 -13.24 -8.53 -0.05
CA TYR A 200 -13.95 -9.41 -0.97
C TYR A 200 -14.51 -10.62 -0.22
N LYS A 201 -15.72 -11.02 -0.56
CA LYS A 201 -16.36 -12.27 -0.08
C LYS A 201 -16.00 -13.46 -0.98
N LYS A 202 -14.75 -13.54 -1.37
CA LYS A 202 -14.17 -14.65 -2.14
C LYS A 202 -12.66 -14.71 -1.91
N VAL A 203 -12.03 -15.85 -2.24
CA VAL A 203 -10.59 -15.94 -2.38
C VAL A 203 -10.20 -15.42 -3.76
N MET A 204 -9.44 -14.34 -3.79
CA MET A 204 -8.84 -13.85 -5.03
C MET A 204 -7.60 -14.66 -5.38
N THR A 205 -7.40 -14.84 -6.67
CA THR A 205 -6.20 -15.51 -7.18
C THR A 205 -4.95 -14.64 -7.00
N PRO A 206 -3.74 -15.25 -6.93
CA PRO A 206 -2.50 -14.48 -6.88
C PRO A 206 -2.36 -13.47 -8.02
N ALA A 207 -2.82 -13.81 -9.22
CA ALA A 207 -2.78 -12.92 -10.39
C ALA A 207 -3.69 -11.69 -10.20
N GLN A 208 -4.89 -11.86 -9.65
CA GLN A 208 -5.80 -10.74 -9.36
C GLN A 208 -5.22 -9.82 -8.28
N ILE A 209 -4.62 -10.38 -7.21
CA ILE A 209 -3.97 -9.59 -6.16
C ILE A 209 -2.77 -8.82 -6.73
N GLN A 210 -1.98 -9.45 -7.60
CA GLN A 210 -0.87 -8.80 -8.30
C GLN A 210 -1.36 -7.65 -9.18
N SER A 211 -2.45 -7.84 -9.94
CA SER A 211 -3.02 -6.80 -10.79
C SER A 211 -3.49 -5.58 -9.99
N ILE A 212 -4.12 -5.79 -8.82
CA ILE A 212 -4.53 -4.68 -7.94
C ILE A 212 -3.31 -3.95 -7.38
N TYR A 213 -2.26 -4.67 -6.96
CA TYR A 213 -1.01 -4.06 -6.52
C TYR A 213 -0.39 -3.18 -7.61
N GLU A 214 -0.36 -3.65 -8.86
CA GLU A 214 0.28 -2.96 -9.99
C GLU A 214 -0.37 -1.61 -10.32
N VAL A 215 -1.66 -1.42 -10.01
CA VAL A 215 -2.37 -0.14 -10.24
C VAL A 215 -1.64 1.03 -9.58
N TYR A 216 -1.09 0.82 -8.38
CA TYR A 216 -0.47 1.89 -7.58
C TYR A 216 1.01 1.64 -7.26
N SER A 217 1.61 0.56 -7.78
CA SER A 217 2.97 0.15 -7.41
C SER A 217 4.03 1.21 -7.73
N GLU A 218 3.84 1.97 -8.79
CA GLU A 218 4.74 3.07 -9.17
C GLU A 218 4.71 4.22 -8.16
N ASN A 219 3.56 4.46 -7.52
CA ASN A 219 3.40 5.51 -6.51
C ASN A 219 4.06 5.13 -5.17
N ALA A 220 4.29 3.84 -4.92
CA ALA A 220 4.94 3.36 -3.71
C ALA A 220 6.45 3.62 -3.69
N VAL A 221 7.04 3.93 -4.82
CA VAL A 221 8.47 4.25 -4.93
C VAL A 221 8.70 5.70 -4.54
N THR A 222 8.89 5.97 -3.25
CA THR A 222 9.05 7.34 -2.74
C THR A 222 10.48 7.86 -2.78
N ASN A 223 11.49 6.98 -2.77
CA ASN A 223 12.89 7.38 -2.85
C ASN A 223 13.72 6.28 -3.51
N ILE A 224 14.55 6.67 -4.46
CA ILE A 224 15.66 5.86 -4.95
C ILE A 224 16.91 6.36 -4.22
N ASP A 225 17.36 5.62 -3.22
CA ASP A 225 18.62 5.91 -2.56
C ASP A 225 19.77 5.45 -3.46
N ILE A 226 20.45 6.42 -4.06
CA ILE A 226 21.68 6.17 -4.79
C ILE A 226 22.86 6.45 -3.86
N THR A 227 23.48 5.39 -3.35
CA THR A 227 24.72 5.51 -2.58
C THR A 227 25.88 5.50 -3.53
N VAL A 228 26.60 6.62 -3.61
CA VAL A 228 27.86 6.73 -4.36
C VAL A 228 29.00 6.56 -3.36
N ASP A 229 29.68 5.42 -3.39
CA ASP A 229 30.91 5.21 -2.62
C ASP A 229 32.08 5.89 -3.33
N THR A 230 32.38 7.13 -2.91
CA THR A 230 33.47 7.91 -3.48
C THR A 230 34.86 7.47 -2.98
N SER A 231 34.92 6.50 -2.05
CA SER A 231 36.18 5.94 -1.57
C SER A 231 36.77 4.88 -2.51
N LYS A 232 35.97 4.40 -3.45
CA LYS A 232 36.37 3.41 -4.46
C LYS A 232 36.35 3.99 -5.84
N GLU A 233 37.47 4.53 -6.28
CA GLU A 233 37.64 4.94 -7.66
C GLU A 233 37.82 3.71 -8.54
N VAL A 234 36.80 3.37 -9.36
CA VAL A 234 36.81 2.18 -10.22
C VAL A 234 37.46 2.48 -11.57
N ARG A 235 37.26 3.70 -12.08
CA ARG A 235 37.86 4.26 -13.29
C ARG A 235 37.49 5.72 -13.46
N GLU A 236 38.31 6.45 -14.21
CA GLU A 236 38.02 7.81 -14.64
C GLU A 236 36.75 7.81 -15.55
N ILE A 237 35.78 8.65 -15.22
CA ILE A 237 34.59 8.83 -16.05
C ILE A 237 34.94 9.85 -17.14
N SER A 238 34.90 9.42 -18.39
CA SER A 238 35.15 10.32 -19.51
C SER A 238 34.16 11.49 -19.49
N LYS A 239 34.66 12.70 -19.74
CA LYS A 239 33.82 13.91 -19.89
C LYS A 239 32.72 13.74 -20.94
N ALA A 240 32.94 12.87 -21.92
CA ALA A 240 31.90 12.53 -22.94
C ALA A 240 30.69 11.80 -22.39
N MET A 241 30.78 11.22 -21.18
CA MET A 241 29.62 10.60 -20.51
C MET A 241 28.68 11.62 -19.84
N PHE A 242 29.19 12.83 -19.59
CA PHE A 242 28.39 13.94 -19.07
C PHE A 242 27.86 14.76 -20.25
N GLY A 243 26.70 14.39 -20.74
CA GLY A 243 26.08 15.04 -21.87
C GLY A 243 24.60 15.29 -21.63
N ILE A 244 24.02 16.12 -22.43
CA ILE A 244 22.58 16.33 -22.47
C ILE A 244 21.99 15.73 -23.73
N ASN A 245 20.80 15.15 -23.60
CA ASN A 245 20.02 14.73 -24.75
C ASN A 245 19.14 15.93 -25.15
N HIS A 246 19.49 16.62 -26.22
CA HIS A 246 18.73 17.75 -26.72
C HIS A 246 17.60 17.24 -27.61
N ARG A 247 16.37 17.39 -27.14
CA ARG A 247 15.17 17.01 -27.88
C ARG A 247 14.78 18.15 -28.82
N TYR A 248 14.79 17.90 -30.11
CA TYR A 248 14.23 18.83 -31.08
C TYR A 248 12.72 18.92 -30.90
N HIS A 249 12.26 20.01 -30.33
CA HIS A 249 10.88 20.41 -30.41
C HIS A 249 10.85 21.77 -31.08
N ASN A 250 10.07 21.92 -32.13
CA ASN A 250 9.96 23.16 -32.89
C ASN A 250 11.30 23.74 -33.40
N ASN A 251 12.08 22.95 -34.13
CA ASN A 251 13.35 23.37 -34.72
C ASN A 251 14.41 23.83 -33.70
N ALA A 252 14.53 23.13 -32.59
CA ALA A 252 15.52 23.43 -31.55
C ALA A 252 15.39 24.87 -30.99
N TYR A 253 14.17 25.32 -30.78
CA TYR A 253 13.86 26.65 -30.27
C TYR A 253 14.73 26.98 -29.03
N SER A 254 15.36 28.14 -29.05
CA SER A 254 16.30 28.64 -28.04
C SER A 254 17.71 28.04 -27.99
N SER A 255 18.04 27.03 -28.78
CA SER A 255 19.38 26.49 -28.87
C SER A 255 20.05 26.67 -30.23
N TRP A 256 19.26 26.79 -31.28
CA TRP A 256 19.71 26.93 -32.67
C TRP A 256 19.06 28.15 -33.36
N ASN A 257 19.91 29.02 -33.91
CA ASN A 257 19.46 30.10 -34.74
C ASN A 257 19.49 29.65 -36.21
N ALA A 258 18.31 29.32 -36.73
CA ALA A 258 18.19 28.79 -38.10
C ALA A 258 18.54 29.79 -39.19
N SER A 259 18.35 31.09 -38.95
CA SER A 259 18.65 32.16 -39.92
C SER A 259 20.15 32.39 -40.04
N GLU A 260 20.87 32.30 -38.93
CA GLU A 260 22.33 32.48 -38.87
C GLU A 260 23.10 31.18 -38.95
N LYS A 261 22.39 30.04 -38.99
CA LYS A 261 22.94 28.68 -39.03
C LYS A 261 24.00 28.41 -37.92
N LYS A 262 23.72 28.91 -36.73
CA LYS A 262 24.62 28.77 -35.58
C LYS A 262 23.87 28.46 -34.28
N VAL A 263 24.60 27.97 -33.30
CA VAL A 263 24.10 27.76 -31.95
C VAL A 263 23.91 29.12 -31.25
N GLU A 264 22.79 29.32 -30.57
CA GLU A 264 22.56 30.53 -29.79
C GLU A 264 23.66 30.73 -28.72
N ALA A 265 24.14 31.94 -28.61
CA ALA A 265 25.23 32.28 -27.69
C ALA A 265 24.93 31.91 -26.24
N LYS A 266 23.71 32.19 -25.82
CA LYS A 266 23.23 31.89 -24.46
C LYS A 266 23.19 30.37 -24.17
N PHE A 267 22.84 29.54 -25.14
CA PHE A 267 22.90 28.09 -25.02
C PHE A 267 24.33 27.60 -24.86
N ASN A 268 25.27 28.14 -25.63
CA ASN A 268 26.68 27.83 -25.50
C ASN A 268 27.25 28.20 -24.13
N GLU A 269 26.81 29.31 -23.56
CA GLU A 269 27.18 29.76 -22.22
C GLU A 269 26.72 28.76 -21.17
N TYR A 270 25.45 28.35 -21.21
CA TYR A 270 24.87 27.32 -20.29
C TYR A 270 25.57 25.97 -20.39
N VAL A 271 25.89 25.52 -21.61
CA VAL A 271 26.61 24.25 -21.81
C VAL A 271 28.01 24.33 -21.20
N LYS A 272 28.70 25.48 -21.31
CA LYS A 272 30.00 25.69 -20.69
C LYS A 272 29.95 25.76 -19.17
N GLU A 273 28.97 26.50 -18.62
CA GLU A 273 28.77 26.59 -17.17
C GLU A 273 28.41 25.23 -16.55
N ALA A 274 27.60 24.42 -17.21
CA ALA A 274 27.19 23.10 -16.75
C ALA A 274 28.27 22.03 -16.97
N HIS A 275 29.41 22.37 -17.60
CA HIS A 275 30.52 21.46 -17.89
C HIS A 275 30.12 20.16 -18.63
N PHE A 276 29.10 20.21 -19.49
CA PHE A 276 28.71 19.05 -20.28
C PHE A 276 29.85 18.64 -21.24
N GLY A 277 30.19 17.36 -21.23
CA GLY A 277 31.20 16.79 -22.12
C GLY A 277 30.66 16.45 -23.53
N SER A 278 29.35 16.31 -23.70
CA SER A 278 28.73 16.00 -24.98
C SER A 278 27.28 16.47 -25.05
N VAL A 279 26.82 16.74 -26.28
CA VAL A 279 25.40 17.01 -26.57
C VAL A 279 24.98 16.05 -27.68
N ARG A 280 23.93 15.26 -27.41
CA ARG A 280 23.38 14.36 -28.42
C ARG A 280 22.20 15.04 -29.10
N TYR A 281 22.25 15.12 -30.40
CA TYR A 281 21.11 15.49 -31.23
C TYR A 281 20.35 14.24 -31.64
N PRO A 282 19.02 14.20 -31.55
CA PRO A 282 18.25 13.11 -32.12
C PRO A 282 18.46 13.11 -33.65
N GLY A 283 18.83 11.98 -34.20
CA GLY A 283 18.94 11.75 -35.63
C GLY A 283 17.56 11.56 -36.28
#